data_d596c2608feca7d893c90d5ec50d9bf5
#
_entry.id   d596c2608feca7d893c90d5ec50d9bf5
#
_cell.length_a   1.000
_cell.length_b   1.000
_cell.length_c   1.000
_cell.angle_alpha   90.00
_cell.angle_beta   90.00
_cell.angle_gamma   90.00
#
_symmetry.space_group_name_H-M   'P 1'
#
loop_
_entity.id
_entity.type
_entity.pdbx_description
1 polymer ?
#
loop_
_entity_poly.entity_id
_entity_poly.type
_entity_poly.pdbx_seq_one_letter_code
_entity_poly.pdbx_strand_id
1 'polypeptide(L)'
;MKDHLKDMANILKSLGDEKRLKIIKMLASNADETFCVSDVAQQLDISQPAASQHIKILKNIGILEENRRGFRVFYTINSDTLIKYRKDVNELFKKAFERCQYDFSCDKCPYNNKCQ
;
A
#
# COMPACT_ATOMS: atom_id res chain seq x y z
N MET A 1 -18.62 -8.00 6.55
CA MET A 1 -17.63 -8.18 7.60
C MET A 1 -16.60 -9.25 7.28
N LYS A 2 -17.05 -10.43 6.92
CA LYS A 2 -16.13 -11.50 6.55
C LYS A 2 -15.21 -11.12 5.40
N ASP A 3 -15.74 -10.37 4.46
CA ASP A 3 -15.00 -9.98 3.26
C ASP A 3 -13.96 -8.91 3.54
N HIS A 4 -14.10 -8.21 4.65
CA HIS A 4 -13.19 -7.14 5.02
C HIS A 4 -11.76 -7.64 5.22
N LEU A 5 -11.58 -8.73 5.96
CA LEU A 5 -10.25 -9.30 6.18
C LEU A 5 -9.66 -9.89 4.90
N LYS A 6 -10.52 -10.48 4.09
CA LYS A 6 -10.09 -11.03 2.80
C LYS A 6 -9.62 -9.93 1.87
N ASP A 7 -10.38 -8.84 1.81
CA ASP A 7 -10.00 -7.68 0.99
C ASP A 7 -8.71 -7.07 1.50
N MET A 8 -8.58 -6.93 2.82
CA MET A 8 -7.35 -6.41 3.43
C MET A 8 -6.15 -7.29 3.10
N ALA A 9 -6.32 -8.61 3.15
CA ALA A 9 -5.25 -9.53 2.80
C ALA A 9 -4.82 -9.36 1.35
N ASN A 10 -5.78 -9.19 0.44
CA ASN A 10 -5.48 -8.96 -0.97
C ASN A 10 -4.71 -7.66 -1.17
N ILE A 11 -5.12 -6.61 -0.48
CA ILE A 11 -4.44 -5.32 -0.56
C ILE A 11 -3.01 -5.44 -0.05
N LEU A 12 -2.82 -6.08 1.09
CA LEU A 12 -1.48 -6.26 1.67
C LEU A 12 -0.59 -7.11 0.78
N LYS A 13 -1.15 -8.14 0.14
CA LYS A 13 -0.39 -8.93 -0.83
C LYS A 13 0.05 -8.08 -2.02
N SER A 14 -0.85 -7.22 -2.50
CA SER A 14 -0.55 -6.35 -3.62
C SER A 14 0.51 -5.32 -3.25
N LEU A 15 0.55 -4.89 -2.00
CA LEU A 15 1.56 -3.96 -1.50
C LEU A 15 2.87 -4.65 -1.12
N GLY A 16 2.86 -5.97 -0.96
CA GLY A 16 4.01 -6.72 -0.50
C GLY A 16 5.06 -7.00 -1.57
N ASP A 17 5.39 -5.97 -2.36
CA ASP A 17 6.39 -6.04 -3.42
C ASP A 17 7.21 -4.77 -3.38
N GLU A 18 8.53 -4.90 -3.38
CA GLU A 18 9.43 -3.76 -3.26
C GLU A 18 9.22 -2.73 -4.37
N LYS A 19 9.05 -3.18 -5.59
CA LYS A 19 8.84 -2.27 -6.73
C LYS A 19 7.55 -1.49 -6.58
N ARG A 20 6.48 -2.14 -6.13
CA ARG A 20 5.20 -1.46 -5.92
C ARG A 20 5.27 -0.45 -4.80
N LEU A 21 5.98 -0.77 -3.72
CA LEU A 21 6.19 0.19 -2.64
C LEU A 21 7.00 1.40 -3.11
N LYS A 22 7.99 1.17 -3.96
CA LYS A 22 8.76 2.26 -4.56
C LYS A 22 7.91 3.16 -5.43
N ILE A 23 6.98 2.59 -6.20
CA ILE A 23 6.06 3.37 -7.03
C ILE A 23 5.22 4.28 -6.15
N ILE A 24 4.64 3.74 -5.08
CA ILE A 24 3.81 4.52 -4.17
C ILE A 24 4.62 5.66 -3.55
N LYS A 25 5.82 5.36 -3.07
CA LYS A 25 6.69 6.36 -2.47
C LYS A 25 7.06 7.45 -3.46
N MET A 26 7.39 7.07 -4.69
CA MET A 26 7.76 8.02 -5.73
C MET A 26 6.60 8.97 -6.06
N LEU A 27 5.42 8.42 -6.27
CA LEU A 27 4.25 9.23 -6.61
C LEU A 27 3.80 10.09 -5.45
N ALA A 28 3.88 9.59 -4.24
CA ALA A 28 3.51 10.35 -3.05
C ALA A 28 4.48 11.49 -2.78
N SER A 29 5.77 11.26 -2.99
CA SER A 29 6.81 12.27 -2.74
C SER A 29 6.80 13.39 -3.77
N ASN A 30 6.24 13.14 -4.94
CA ASN A 30 6.21 14.09 -6.06
C ASN A 30 4.78 14.32 -6.53
N ALA A 31 3.90 14.67 -5.58
CA ALA A 31 2.46 14.77 -5.82
C ALA A 31 2.10 15.81 -6.89
N ASP A 32 2.93 16.82 -7.06
CA ASP A 32 2.69 17.88 -8.06
C ASP A 32 3.11 17.49 -9.47
N GLU A 33 3.83 16.38 -9.60
CA GLU A 33 4.31 15.92 -10.89
C GLU A 33 3.40 14.82 -11.44
N THR A 34 3.44 14.67 -12.77
CA THR A 34 2.69 13.61 -13.44
C THR A 34 3.65 12.52 -13.90
N PHE A 35 3.23 11.28 -13.74
CA PHE A 35 4.05 10.13 -14.11
C PHE A 35 3.28 9.22 -15.05
N CYS A 36 3.91 8.88 -16.18
CA CYS A 36 3.41 7.86 -17.07
C CYS A 36 4.21 6.57 -16.87
N VAL A 37 3.82 5.50 -17.56
CA VAL A 37 4.49 4.20 -17.43
C VAL A 37 5.99 4.30 -17.70
N SER A 38 6.39 5.06 -18.74
CA SER A 38 7.80 5.17 -19.10
C SER A 38 8.61 5.86 -18.00
N ASP A 39 8.02 6.85 -17.32
CA ASP A 39 8.69 7.52 -16.20
C ASP A 39 8.94 6.54 -15.05
N VAL A 40 7.94 5.74 -14.74
CA VAL A 40 8.04 4.75 -13.67
C VAL A 40 9.10 3.70 -14.03
N ALA A 41 9.07 3.21 -15.26
CA ALA A 41 10.03 2.21 -15.71
C ALA A 41 11.47 2.73 -15.62
N GLN A 42 11.67 3.97 -16.03
CA GLN A 42 12.98 4.60 -15.99
C GLN A 42 13.47 4.79 -14.55
N GLN A 43 12.61 5.30 -13.69
CA GLN A 43 12.96 5.55 -12.29
C GLN A 43 13.29 4.27 -11.53
N LEU A 44 12.60 3.19 -11.83
CA LEU A 44 12.80 1.91 -11.16
C LEU A 44 13.80 1.02 -11.86
N ASP A 45 14.30 1.45 -13.01
CA ASP A 45 15.22 0.66 -13.84
C ASP A 45 14.64 -0.73 -14.17
N ILE A 46 13.42 -0.72 -14.65
CA ILE A 46 12.72 -1.93 -15.10
C ILE A 46 12.14 -1.69 -16.48
N SER A 47 11.71 -2.77 -17.14
CA SER A 47 11.08 -2.67 -18.45
C SER A 47 9.72 -2.00 -18.36
N GLN A 48 9.24 -1.40 -19.44
CA GLN A 48 7.91 -0.82 -19.47
C GLN A 48 6.81 -1.86 -19.25
N PRO A 49 6.88 -3.07 -19.82
CA PRO A 49 5.88 -4.09 -19.48
C PRO A 49 5.85 -4.43 -18.00
N ALA A 50 7.00 -4.50 -17.35
CA ALA A 50 7.06 -4.77 -15.91
C ALA A 50 6.42 -3.63 -15.11
N ALA A 51 6.77 -2.37 -15.46
CA ALA A 51 6.17 -1.20 -14.81
C ALA A 51 4.66 -1.18 -15.00
N SER A 52 4.20 -1.46 -16.21
CA SER A 52 2.77 -1.51 -16.54
C SER A 52 2.04 -2.54 -15.68
N GLN A 53 2.66 -3.69 -15.47
CA GLN A 53 2.08 -4.77 -14.66
C GLN A 53 1.92 -4.34 -13.19
N HIS A 54 2.95 -3.73 -12.62
CA HIS A 54 2.89 -3.23 -11.26
C HIS A 54 1.83 -2.13 -11.09
N ILE A 55 1.78 -1.21 -12.05
CA ILE A 55 0.80 -0.12 -12.05
C ILE A 55 -0.61 -0.68 -12.13
N LYS A 56 -0.82 -1.68 -12.98
CA LYS A 56 -2.14 -2.31 -13.12
C LYS A 56 -2.61 -2.93 -11.82
N ILE A 57 -1.72 -3.61 -11.11
CA ILE A 57 -2.05 -4.21 -9.82
C ILE A 57 -2.45 -3.14 -8.82
N LEU A 58 -1.68 -2.06 -8.72
CA LEU A 58 -1.98 -0.95 -7.82
C LEU A 58 -3.27 -0.23 -8.20
N LYS A 59 -3.52 -0.08 -9.48
CA LYS A 59 -4.77 0.51 -9.98
C LYS A 59 -5.97 -0.35 -9.61
N ASN A 60 -5.83 -1.67 -9.75
CA ASN A 60 -6.93 -2.60 -9.46
C ASN A 60 -7.36 -2.56 -8.00
N ILE A 61 -6.45 -2.30 -7.07
CA ILE A 61 -6.80 -2.15 -5.65
C ILE A 61 -7.18 -0.71 -5.29
N GLY A 62 -7.21 0.18 -6.28
CA GLY A 62 -7.69 1.54 -6.10
C GLY A 62 -6.68 2.54 -5.57
N ILE A 63 -5.43 2.14 -5.38
CA ILE A 63 -4.39 3.04 -4.86
C ILE A 63 -3.94 4.05 -5.90
N LEU A 64 -3.92 3.67 -7.17
CA LEU A 64 -3.59 4.57 -8.26
C LEU A 64 -4.81 4.91 -9.09
N GLU A 65 -4.84 6.16 -9.54
CA GLU A 65 -5.84 6.64 -10.49
C GLU A 65 -5.16 6.91 -11.82
N GLU A 66 -5.90 6.67 -12.88
CA GLU A 66 -5.45 6.87 -14.24
C GLU A 66 -6.09 8.14 -14.79
N ASN A 67 -5.27 9.02 -15.34
CA ASN A 67 -5.73 10.26 -15.98
C ASN A 67 -5.22 10.33 -17.39
N ARG A 68 -6.15 10.45 -18.35
CA ARG A 68 -5.79 10.57 -19.76
C ARG A 68 -5.76 12.03 -20.17
N ARG A 69 -4.68 12.40 -20.87
CA ARG A 69 -4.55 13.73 -21.46
C ARG A 69 -4.07 13.55 -22.90
N GLY A 70 -5.01 13.58 -23.84
CA GLY A 70 -4.70 13.30 -25.23
C GLY A 70 -4.27 11.85 -25.41
N PHE A 71 -3.06 11.66 -25.91
CA PHE A 71 -2.50 10.32 -26.11
C PHE A 71 -1.74 9.80 -24.91
N ARG A 72 -1.59 10.62 -23.87
CA ARG A 72 -0.80 10.23 -22.72
C ARG A 72 -1.69 9.82 -21.56
N VAL A 73 -1.20 8.85 -20.80
CA VAL A 73 -1.89 8.36 -19.61
C VAL A 73 -0.96 8.59 -18.43
N PHE A 74 -1.46 9.31 -17.43
CA PHE A 74 -0.71 9.61 -16.23
C PHE A 74 -1.36 8.93 -15.03
N TYR A 75 -0.55 8.66 -14.03
CA TYR A 75 -0.99 7.98 -12.82
C TYR A 75 -0.73 8.84 -11.59
N THR A 76 -1.70 8.89 -10.70
CA THR A 76 -1.59 9.61 -9.45
C THR A 76 -2.09 8.74 -8.31
N ILE A 77 -1.71 9.11 -7.09
CA ILE A 77 -2.15 8.41 -5.89
C ILE A 77 -3.60 8.81 -5.58
N ASN A 78 -4.43 7.82 -5.27
CA ASN A 78 -5.76 8.05 -4.73
C ASN A 78 -5.63 8.14 -3.20
N SER A 79 -5.57 9.36 -2.69
CA SER A 79 -5.36 9.60 -1.26
C SER A 79 -6.48 9.06 -0.40
N ASP A 80 -7.72 9.14 -0.88
CA ASP A 80 -8.86 8.64 -0.13
C ASP A 80 -8.77 7.14 0.10
N THR A 81 -8.35 6.41 -0.93
CA THR A 81 -8.17 4.97 -0.83
C THR A 81 -7.05 4.61 0.15
N LEU A 82 -5.92 5.34 0.08
CA LEU A 82 -4.82 5.12 1.01
C LEU A 82 -5.24 5.37 2.46
N ILE A 83 -6.00 6.44 2.69
CA ILE A 83 -6.50 6.77 4.03
C ILE A 83 -7.39 5.65 4.54
N LYS A 84 -8.26 5.14 3.69
CA LYS A 84 -9.15 4.03 4.06
C LYS A 84 -8.35 2.79 4.46
N TYR A 85 -7.37 2.43 3.64
CA TYR A 85 -6.55 1.23 3.92
C TYR A 85 -5.74 1.41 5.19
N ARG A 86 -5.22 2.61 5.43
CA ARG A 86 -4.48 2.90 6.64
C ARG A 86 -5.37 2.73 7.88
N LYS A 87 -6.61 3.22 7.80
CA LYS A 87 -7.57 3.06 8.89
C LYS A 87 -7.87 1.59 9.17
N ASP A 88 -8.06 0.81 8.11
CA ASP A 88 -8.37 -0.61 8.25
C ASP A 88 -7.23 -1.37 8.92
N VAL A 89 -5.99 -1.09 8.52
CA VAL A 89 -4.82 -1.72 9.12
C VAL A 89 -4.64 -1.27 10.56
N ASN A 90 -4.84 0.04 10.82
CA ASN A 90 -4.74 0.57 12.17
C ASN A 90 -5.77 -0.07 13.12
N GLU A 91 -6.99 -0.30 12.63
CA GLU A 91 -8.01 -0.97 13.43
C GLU A 91 -7.60 -2.39 13.80
N LEU A 92 -7.01 -3.10 12.86
CA LEU A 92 -6.52 -4.45 13.12
C LEU A 92 -5.44 -4.45 14.20
N PHE A 93 -4.45 -3.56 14.07
CA PHE A 93 -3.38 -3.47 15.05
C PHE A 93 -3.87 -2.94 16.39
N LYS A 94 -4.82 -2.01 16.37
CA LYS A 94 -5.41 -1.48 17.58
C LYS A 94 -6.02 -2.59 18.42
N LYS A 95 -6.75 -3.49 17.81
CA LYS A 95 -7.34 -4.62 18.52
C LYS A 95 -6.28 -5.53 19.13
N ALA A 96 -5.18 -5.74 18.40
CA ALA A 96 -4.08 -6.54 18.94
C ALA A 96 -3.43 -5.86 20.14
N PHE A 97 -3.24 -4.53 20.08
CA PHE A 97 -2.67 -3.77 21.19
C PHE A 97 -3.61 -3.71 22.39
N GLU A 98 -4.91 -3.58 22.16
CA GLU A 98 -5.90 -3.60 23.25
C GLU A 98 -5.86 -4.92 24.01
N ARG A 99 -5.61 -6.01 23.29
CA ARG A 99 -5.50 -7.31 23.90
C ARG A 99 -4.27 -7.45 24.76
N CYS A 100 -3.18 -6.76 24.39
CA CYS A 100 -1.93 -6.78 25.15
C CYS A 100 -1.78 -5.47 25.90
N GLN A 101 -1.92 -5.51 27.24
CA GLN A 101 -1.85 -4.33 28.09
C GLN A 101 -0.46 -3.71 28.20
N TYR A 102 0.56 -4.42 27.72
CA TYR A 102 1.94 -3.99 27.84
C TYR A 102 2.55 -3.58 26.51
N ASP A 103 1.70 -3.30 25.51
CA ASP A 103 2.11 -2.87 24.18
C ASP A 103 3.19 -3.77 23.59
N PHE A 104 3.08 -5.06 23.84
CA PHE A 104 4.04 -6.07 23.40
C PHE A 104 5.45 -5.88 23.96
N SER A 105 5.60 -5.11 25.03
CA SER A 105 6.86 -5.00 25.77
C SER A 105 6.98 -6.19 26.70
N CYS A 106 7.44 -7.30 26.20
CA CYS A 106 7.46 -8.56 26.92
C CYS A 106 8.35 -8.51 28.17
N ASP A 107 9.36 -7.67 28.18
CA ASP A 107 10.25 -7.49 29.33
C ASP A 107 9.49 -6.98 30.55
N LYS A 108 8.46 -6.19 30.32
CA LYS A 108 7.66 -5.60 31.41
C LYS A 108 6.41 -6.41 31.71
N CYS A 109 6.15 -7.43 30.91
CA CYS A 109 4.93 -8.23 31.02
C CYS A 109 5.16 -9.40 31.97
N PRO A 110 4.34 -9.52 33.06
CA PRO A 110 4.49 -10.64 33.98
C PRO A 110 4.10 -11.99 33.38
N TYR A 111 3.49 -11.97 32.20
CA TYR A 111 3.02 -13.20 31.54
C TYR A 111 3.80 -13.53 30.28
N ASN A 112 5.01 -13.00 30.15
CA ASN A 112 5.75 -13.14 28.89
C ASN A 112 6.02 -14.58 28.46
N ASN A 113 6.06 -15.51 29.40
CA ASN A 113 6.25 -16.93 29.08
C ASN A 113 4.97 -17.63 28.65
N LYS A 114 3.82 -17.00 28.87
CA LYS A 114 2.50 -17.57 28.58
C LYS A 114 1.81 -16.88 27.41
N CYS A 115 2.28 -15.70 27.05
CA CYS A 115 1.68 -14.91 26.00
C CYS A 115 2.15 -15.40 24.63
N GLN A 116 1.21 -15.55 23.70
CA GLN A 116 1.53 -15.96 22.35
C GLN A 116 0.88 -15.04 21.33
#